data_3cae1c774fa5ab2b0c500c35966ac874
#
_entry.id   3cae1c774fa5ab2b0c500c35966ac874
#
_cell.length_a   1.000
_cell.length_b   1.000
_cell.length_c   1.000
_cell.angle_alpha   90.00
_cell.angle_beta   90.00
_cell.angle_gamma   90.00
#
_symmetry.space_group_name_H-M   'P 1'
#
loop_
_entity.id
_entity.type
_entity.pdbx_description
1 polymer ?
#
loop_
_entity_poly.entity_id
_entity_poly.type
_entity_poly.pdbx_seq_one_letter_code
_entity_poly.pdbx_strand_id
1 'polypeptide(L)'
;MKKNSLYYFTIIALFYVIGAVFNGQAIYNQSKRYAADKSDYVDVLNFEDRLLNIEEWIYTGSGWDDRALKSKEKLKSAEIDYAVEKKYSYCFIAGSTAFIIIVLVIFCGGTNLYKVVGLTVITIALACLIIGVITPMLEISAYSTNLTIPLKFSVPLIGEVDIPDKVFEGRMYYYYQSKSVIDLINVLFENKNYVVAVSIFCFSVLVPFIKLTLSVLLLLSQPFRDSRFVKKTVGRIGKWSMADVFVVATFLSYLSFSNMNSGIDTEANTLVGLYFFLAYCILSIASSQFIELAVKKGEGLKP
;
A
#
# COMPACT_ATOMS: atom_id res chain seq x y z
N MET A 1 -20.63 29.95 -4.76
CA MET A 1 -19.27 30.57 -4.81
C MET A 1 -19.33 31.76 -5.77
N LYS A 2 -18.71 32.91 -5.42
CA LYS A 2 -18.45 33.94 -6.41
C LYS A 2 -17.55 33.31 -7.49
N LYS A 3 -17.81 33.56 -8.75
CA LYS A 3 -17.13 32.96 -9.91
C LYS A 3 -15.59 33.04 -9.79
N ASN A 4 -15.08 34.13 -9.23
CA ASN A 4 -13.64 34.35 -9.01
C ASN A 4 -13.03 33.42 -7.94
N SER A 5 -13.75 33.08 -6.86
CA SER A 5 -13.26 32.20 -5.78
C SER A 5 -13.08 30.76 -6.24
N LEU A 6 -13.97 30.27 -7.14
CA LEU A 6 -13.82 28.95 -7.73
C LEU A 6 -12.62 28.90 -8.67
N TYR A 7 -12.40 29.95 -9.43
CA TYR A 7 -11.27 30.04 -10.39
C TYR A 7 -9.92 29.95 -9.67
N TYR A 8 -9.72 30.74 -8.59
CA TYR A 8 -8.49 30.67 -7.79
C TYR A 8 -8.27 29.29 -7.15
N PHE A 9 -9.32 28.68 -6.63
CA PHE A 9 -9.21 27.32 -6.08
C PHE A 9 -8.79 26.33 -7.16
N THR A 10 -9.38 26.39 -8.36
CA THR A 10 -9.07 25.48 -9.47
C THR A 10 -7.61 25.56 -9.89
N ILE A 11 -7.05 26.77 -9.95
CA ILE A 11 -5.62 26.96 -10.28
C ILE A 11 -4.72 26.32 -9.22
N ILE A 12 -4.97 26.60 -7.94
CA ILE A 12 -4.15 26.05 -6.84
C ILE A 12 -4.27 24.52 -6.80
N ALA A 13 -5.49 23.98 -6.96
CA ALA A 13 -5.73 22.55 -7.02
C ALA A 13 -5.03 21.89 -8.22
N LEU A 14 -4.97 22.55 -9.39
CA LEU A 14 -4.25 22.06 -10.56
C LEU A 14 -2.75 21.94 -10.29
N PHE A 15 -2.14 22.95 -9.69
CA PHE A 15 -0.72 22.91 -9.31
C PHE A 15 -0.43 21.77 -8.31
N TYR A 16 -1.32 21.60 -7.32
CA TYR A 16 -1.20 20.49 -6.38
C TYR A 16 -1.31 19.12 -7.07
N VAL A 17 -2.30 18.95 -7.96
CA VAL A 17 -2.50 17.67 -8.68
C VAL A 17 -1.29 17.34 -9.55
N ILE A 18 -0.70 18.31 -10.25
CA ILE A 18 0.52 18.09 -11.04
C ILE A 18 1.66 17.61 -10.12
N GLY A 19 1.88 18.29 -8.99
CA GLY A 19 2.88 17.88 -8.00
C GLY A 19 2.60 16.51 -7.38
N ALA A 20 1.34 16.20 -7.09
CA ALA A 20 0.91 14.92 -6.55
C ALA A 20 1.10 13.76 -7.54
N VAL A 21 0.82 13.99 -8.84
CA VAL A 21 1.07 13.00 -9.90
C VAL A 21 2.56 12.72 -10.05
N PHE A 22 3.40 13.76 -10.07
CA PHE A 22 4.85 13.60 -10.17
C PHE A 22 5.43 12.82 -8.98
N ASN A 23 5.05 13.21 -7.75
CA ASN A 23 5.49 12.49 -6.54
C ASN A 23 4.92 11.06 -6.50
N GLY A 24 3.66 10.87 -6.88
CA GLY A 24 3.03 9.55 -6.91
C GLY A 24 3.71 8.60 -7.89
N GLN A 25 4.09 9.10 -9.07
CA GLN A 25 4.85 8.32 -10.05
C GLN A 25 6.25 7.97 -9.55
N ALA A 26 6.92 8.90 -8.84
CA ALA A 26 8.21 8.65 -8.24
C ALA A 26 8.12 7.58 -7.14
N ILE A 27 7.11 7.66 -6.24
CA ILE A 27 6.83 6.67 -5.21
C ILE A 27 6.59 5.28 -5.85
N TYR A 28 5.72 5.20 -6.85
CA TYR A 28 5.43 3.96 -7.56
C TYR A 28 6.66 3.32 -8.19
N ASN A 29 7.49 4.12 -8.88
CA ASN A 29 8.70 3.62 -9.52
C ASN A 29 9.72 3.09 -8.49
N GLN A 30 9.91 3.82 -7.37
CA GLN A 30 10.82 3.41 -6.31
C GLN A 30 10.31 2.17 -5.58
N SER A 31 9.01 2.10 -5.31
CA SER A 31 8.38 0.93 -4.71
C SER A 31 8.53 -0.33 -5.56
N LYS A 32 8.41 -0.19 -6.90
CA LYS A 32 8.67 -1.30 -7.82
C LYS A 32 10.14 -1.73 -7.84
N ARG A 33 11.09 -0.79 -7.80
CA ARG A 33 12.52 -1.08 -7.71
C ARG A 33 12.85 -1.80 -6.42
N TYR A 34 12.35 -1.28 -5.29
CA TYR A 34 12.50 -1.95 -4.00
C TYR A 34 12.00 -3.40 -4.05
N ALA A 35 10.78 -3.63 -4.57
CA ALA A 35 10.21 -4.96 -4.67
C ALA A 35 11.04 -5.89 -5.57
N ALA A 36 11.59 -5.38 -6.67
CA ALA A 36 12.47 -6.14 -7.56
C ALA A 36 13.81 -6.48 -6.90
N ASP A 37 14.50 -5.50 -6.32
CA ASP A 37 15.80 -5.71 -5.65
C ASP A 37 15.65 -6.62 -4.43
N LYS A 38 14.52 -6.53 -3.71
CA LYS A 38 14.22 -7.42 -2.59
C LYS A 38 13.91 -8.84 -3.08
N SER A 39 13.22 -9.00 -4.22
CA SER A 39 13.03 -10.31 -4.85
C SER A 39 14.37 -10.91 -5.26
N ASP A 40 15.23 -10.14 -5.93
CA ASP A 40 16.58 -10.57 -6.31
C ASP A 40 17.41 -10.99 -5.08
N TYR A 41 17.30 -10.25 -3.96
CA TYR A 41 17.94 -10.64 -2.70
C TYR A 41 17.44 -11.99 -2.20
N VAL A 42 16.12 -12.22 -2.24
CA VAL A 42 15.51 -13.48 -1.80
C VAL A 42 15.90 -14.62 -2.75
N ASP A 43 15.94 -14.37 -4.05
CA ASP A 43 16.31 -15.37 -5.07
C ASP A 43 17.76 -15.86 -4.88
N VAL A 44 18.69 -14.96 -4.50
CA VAL A 44 20.07 -15.36 -4.14
C VAL A 44 20.08 -16.31 -2.95
N LEU A 45 19.12 -16.19 -2.02
CA LEU A 45 19.01 -16.98 -0.78
C LEU A 45 17.90 -18.04 -0.84
N ASN A 46 17.41 -18.36 -2.04
CA ASN A 46 16.33 -19.31 -2.26
C ASN A 46 16.71 -20.72 -1.75
N PHE A 47 15.76 -21.37 -1.09
CA PHE A 47 15.94 -22.70 -0.49
C PHE A 47 16.32 -23.75 -1.52
N GLU A 48 15.61 -23.81 -2.67
CA GLU A 48 15.83 -24.82 -3.69
C GLU A 48 17.23 -24.70 -4.31
N ASP A 49 17.63 -23.47 -4.66
CA ASP A 49 18.92 -23.21 -5.29
C ASP A 49 20.09 -23.51 -4.34
N ARG A 50 19.91 -23.24 -3.03
CA ARG A 50 20.90 -23.54 -2.02
C ARG A 50 20.99 -25.03 -1.74
N LEU A 51 19.84 -25.70 -1.66
CA LEU A 51 19.82 -27.14 -1.40
C LEU A 51 20.44 -27.96 -2.56
N LEU A 52 20.27 -27.49 -3.80
CA LEU A 52 20.80 -28.15 -5.01
C LEU A 52 22.25 -27.76 -5.31
N ASN A 53 22.80 -26.76 -4.64
CA ASN A 53 24.17 -26.32 -4.89
C ASN A 53 25.18 -27.21 -4.15
N ILE A 54 25.90 -28.05 -4.92
CA ILE A 54 26.90 -28.99 -4.41
C ILE A 54 28.02 -28.25 -3.63
N GLU A 55 28.38 -27.04 -4.03
CA GLU A 55 29.43 -26.24 -3.36
C GLU A 55 29.05 -25.86 -1.92
N GLU A 56 27.76 -25.65 -1.64
CA GLU A 56 27.29 -25.40 -0.27
C GLU A 56 27.32 -26.67 0.61
N TRP A 57 27.25 -27.87 0.01
CA TRP A 57 27.38 -29.12 0.74
C TRP A 57 28.81 -29.45 1.14
N ILE A 58 29.79 -28.92 0.42
CA ILE A 58 31.20 -29.11 0.74
C ILE A 58 31.58 -28.25 1.95
N TYR A 59 32.17 -28.85 2.98
CA TYR A 59 32.51 -28.19 4.25
C TYR A 59 33.63 -27.15 4.14
N THR A 60 34.17 -26.84 2.97
CA THR A 60 35.29 -25.91 2.74
C THR A 60 34.91 -24.42 2.66
N GLY A 61 33.65 -24.06 2.81
CA GLY A 61 33.24 -22.69 3.15
C GLY A 61 33.13 -21.67 2.03
N SER A 62 33.67 -21.88 0.84
CA SER A 62 33.74 -20.86 -0.22
C SER A 62 32.40 -20.50 -0.88
N GLY A 63 31.47 -21.44 -0.98
CA GLY A 63 30.18 -21.23 -1.64
C GLY A 63 29.23 -20.26 -0.90
N TRP A 64 29.32 -20.20 0.42
CA TRP A 64 28.52 -19.27 1.22
C TRP A 64 29.06 -17.83 1.15
N ASP A 65 30.37 -17.62 1.17
CA ASP A 65 30.98 -16.29 1.22
C ASP A 65 30.62 -15.45 0.00
N ASP A 66 30.67 -16.03 -1.21
CA ASP A 66 30.28 -15.37 -2.45
C ASP A 66 28.77 -15.04 -2.46
N ARG A 67 27.95 -15.96 -1.97
CA ARG A 67 26.50 -15.79 -1.89
C ARG A 67 26.13 -14.73 -0.85
N ALA A 68 26.80 -14.73 0.29
CA ALA A 68 26.65 -13.73 1.34
C ALA A 68 27.02 -12.32 0.86
N LEU A 69 28.07 -12.21 0.04
CA LEU A 69 28.46 -10.92 -0.55
C LEU A 69 27.39 -10.41 -1.53
N LYS A 70 26.94 -11.24 -2.49
CA LYS A 70 25.89 -10.89 -3.43
C LYS A 70 24.59 -10.52 -2.73
N SER A 71 24.19 -11.27 -1.70
CA SER A 71 22.98 -10.98 -0.95
C SER A 71 23.07 -9.64 -0.23
N LYS A 72 24.22 -9.28 0.37
CA LYS A 72 24.43 -7.98 1.01
C LYS A 72 24.35 -6.82 0.01
N GLU A 73 24.88 -6.97 -1.19
CA GLU A 73 24.78 -5.94 -2.23
C GLU A 73 23.32 -5.69 -2.64
N LYS A 74 22.56 -6.76 -2.91
CA LYS A 74 21.14 -6.67 -3.26
C LYS A 74 20.30 -6.08 -2.13
N LEU A 75 20.54 -6.49 -0.88
CA LEU A 75 19.85 -5.93 0.26
C LEU A 75 20.14 -4.42 0.41
N LYS A 76 21.39 -4.01 0.23
CA LYS A 76 21.78 -2.60 0.30
C LYS A 76 21.10 -1.77 -0.79
N SER A 77 20.99 -2.30 -2.01
CA SER A 77 20.24 -1.65 -3.10
C SER A 77 18.77 -1.45 -2.72
N ALA A 78 18.11 -2.51 -2.25
CA ALA A 78 16.73 -2.45 -1.79
C ALA A 78 16.53 -1.43 -0.64
N GLU A 79 17.45 -1.38 0.33
CA GLU A 79 17.37 -0.40 1.43
C GLU A 79 17.51 1.05 0.94
N ILE A 80 18.36 1.30 -0.07
CA ILE A 80 18.50 2.63 -0.69
C ILE A 80 17.19 3.03 -1.38
N ASP A 81 16.60 2.14 -2.18
CA ASP A 81 15.35 2.41 -2.88
C ASP A 81 14.18 2.66 -1.91
N TYR A 82 14.12 1.91 -0.81
CA TYR A 82 13.14 2.15 0.25
C TYR A 82 13.33 3.49 0.95
N ALA A 83 14.58 3.90 1.19
CA ALA A 83 14.86 5.21 1.77
C ALA A 83 14.45 6.36 0.84
N VAL A 84 14.67 6.19 -0.47
CA VAL A 84 14.25 7.16 -1.49
C VAL A 84 12.73 7.22 -1.60
N GLU A 85 12.04 6.08 -1.59
CA GLU A 85 10.58 5.97 -1.55
C GLU A 85 9.98 6.74 -0.36
N LYS A 86 10.54 6.54 0.85
CA LYS A 86 10.15 7.29 2.04
C LYS A 86 10.32 8.80 1.87
N LYS A 87 11.43 9.23 1.26
CA LYS A 87 11.68 10.65 1.01
C LYS A 87 10.59 11.27 0.10
N TYR A 88 10.20 10.61 -0.98
CA TYR A 88 9.11 11.09 -1.85
C TYR A 88 7.76 11.07 -1.10
N SER A 89 7.53 10.09 -0.25
CA SER A 89 6.32 10.02 0.59
C SER A 89 6.25 11.20 1.56
N TYR A 90 7.35 11.58 2.19
CA TYR A 90 7.41 12.79 3.03
C TYR A 90 7.22 14.08 2.22
N CYS A 91 7.79 14.16 1.00
CA CYS A 91 7.55 15.29 0.10
C CYS A 91 6.05 15.41 -0.26
N PHE A 92 5.37 14.28 -0.51
CA PHE A 92 3.93 14.25 -0.77
C PHE A 92 3.13 14.75 0.43
N ILE A 93 3.45 14.30 1.64
CA ILE A 93 2.80 14.75 2.89
C ILE A 93 3.02 16.24 3.10
N ALA A 94 4.24 16.74 2.94
CA ALA A 94 4.57 18.16 3.06
C ALA A 94 3.81 19.01 2.02
N GLY A 95 3.76 18.56 0.76
CA GLY A 95 3.00 19.22 -0.31
C GLY A 95 1.49 19.25 -0.02
N SER A 96 0.92 18.15 0.50
CA SER A 96 -0.49 18.08 0.89
C SER A 96 -0.81 19.00 2.07
N THR A 97 0.08 19.06 3.04
CA THR A 97 -0.04 19.97 4.19
C THR A 97 0.04 21.42 3.77
N ALA A 98 1.01 21.77 2.91
CA ALA A 98 1.14 23.10 2.34
C ALA A 98 -0.12 23.48 1.53
N PHE A 99 -0.68 22.58 0.75
CA PHE A 99 -1.92 22.80 0.00
C PHE A 99 -3.09 23.13 0.93
N ILE A 100 -3.26 22.39 2.04
CA ILE A 100 -4.28 22.68 3.05
C ILE A 100 -4.07 24.07 3.65
N ILE A 101 -2.84 24.42 4.05
CA ILE A 101 -2.53 25.71 4.68
C ILE A 101 -2.81 26.86 3.70
N ILE A 102 -2.36 26.77 2.45
CA ILE A 102 -2.60 27.78 1.41
C ILE A 102 -4.09 28.02 1.21
N VAL A 103 -4.87 26.93 1.12
CA VAL A 103 -6.32 27.02 0.96
C VAL A 103 -6.97 27.68 2.20
N LEU A 104 -6.56 27.31 3.40
CA LEU A 104 -7.09 27.89 4.62
C LEU A 104 -6.77 29.39 4.70
N VAL A 105 -5.56 29.83 4.39
CA VAL A 105 -5.14 31.25 4.43
C VAL A 105 -5.91 32.07 3.38
N ILE A 106 -6.03 31.59 2.16
CA ILE A 106 -6.69 32.36 1.07
C ILE A 106 -8.19 32.46 1.28
N PHE A 107 -8.82 31.41 1.82
CA PHE A 107 -10.28 31.35 1.97
C PHE A 107 -10.77 31.58 3.41
N CYS A 108 -9.86 31.95 4.35
CA CYS A 108 -10.20 32.31 5.73
C CYS A 108 -11.19 33.49 5.75
N GLY A 109 -12.32 33.33 6.44
CA GLY A 109 -13.38 34.35 6.50
C GLY A 109 -14.39 34.34 5.34
N GLY A 110 -14.19 33.48 4.33
CA GLY A 110 -15.15 33.32 3.23
C GLY A 110 -16.39 32.51 3.63
N THR A 111 -17.58 32.91 3.11
CA THR A 111 -18.85 32.16 3.32
C THR A 111 -18.82 30.71 2.82
N ASN A 112 -17.84 30.36 1.98
CA ASN A 112 -17.69 29.06 1.32
C ASN A 112 -16.55 28.20 1.85
N LEU A 113 -15.97 28.55 3.02
CA LEU A 113 -14.81 27.86 3.59
C LEU A 113 -14.99 26.34 3.64
N TYR A 114 -16.10 25.84 4.19
CA TYR A 114 -16.35 24.40 4.32
C TYR A 114 -16.42 23.67 2.97
N LYS A 115 -16.91 24.34 1.91
CA LYS A 115 -16.94 23.74 0.56
C LYS A 115 -15.54 23.61 -0.02
N VAL A 116 -14.72 24.65 0.14
CA VAL A 116 -13.36 24.67 -0.40
C VAL A 116 -12.48 23.69 0.36
N VAL A 117 -12.58 23.64 1.70
CA VAL A 117 -11.86 22.65 2.53
C VAL A 117 -12.31 21.24 2.18
N GLY A 118 -13.61 21.00 2.00
CA GLY A 118 -14.12 19.71 1.58
C GLY A 118 -13.55 19.26 0.23
N LEU A 119 -13.49 20.16 -0.76
CA LEU A 119 -12.87 19.88 -2.07
C LEU A 119 -11.38 19.59 -1.94
N THR A 120 -10.66 20.34 -1.10
CA THR A 120 -9.23 20.11 -0.83
C THR A 120 -8.99 18.72 -0.26
N VAL A 121 -9.74 18.32 0.77
CA VAL A 121 -9.63 17.01 1.40
C VAL A 121 -9.95 15.90 0.40
N ILE A 122 -10.99 16.07 -0.44
CA ILE A 122 -11.32 15.08 -1.48
C ILE A 122 -10.21 14.95 -2.51
N THR A 123 -9.59 16.06 -2.93
CA THR A 123 -8.47 16.02 -3.90
C THR A 123 -7.28 15.26 -3.34
N ILE A 124 -6.92 15.50 -2.08
CA ILE A 124 -5.83 14.76 -1.40
C ILE A 124 -6.22 13.28 -1.23
N ALA A 125 -7.46 12.99 -0.83
CA ALA A 125 -7.96 11.63 -0.66
C ALA A 125 -7.91 10.84 -1.99
N LEU A 126 -8.23 11.48 -3.11
CA LEU A 126 -8.14 10.84 -4.43
C LEU A 126 -6.69 10.50 -4.80
N ALA A 127 -5.75 11.42 -4.54
CA ALA A 127 -4.33 11.15 -4.78
C ALA A 127 -3.82 10.01 -3.89
N CYS A 128 -4.18 10.00 -2.59
CA CYS A 128 -3.84 8.92 -1.67
C CYS A 128 -4.44 7.57 -2.10
N LEU A 129 -5.69 7.54 -2.59
CA LEU A 129 -6.33 6.33 -3.10
C LEU A 129 -5.55 5.75 -4.28
N ILE A 130 -5.22 6.58 -5.27
CA ILE A 130 -4.51 6.14 -6.47
C ILE A 130 -3.14 5.56 -6.07
N ILE A 131 -2.33 6.31 -5.30
CA ILE A 131 -1.01 5.86 -4.87
C ILE A 131 -1.15 4.57 -4.05
N GLY A 132 -2.06 4.51 -3.07
CA GLY A 132 -2.25 3.36 -2.21
C GLY A 132 -2.65 2.08 -2.94
N VAL A 133 -3.47 2.18 -3.99
CA VAL A 133 -3.94 1.01 -4.76
C VAL A 133 -2.86 0.45 -5.70
N ILE A 134 -2.03 1.32 -6.29
CA ILE A 134 -1.01 0.91 -7.28
C ILE A 134 0.34 0.52 -6.67
N THR A 135 0.68 1.03 -5.47
CA THR A 135 1.94 0.70 -4.79
C THR A 135 1.78 -0.55 -3.91
N PRO A 136 2.83 -1.36 -3.75
CA PRO A 136 2.82 -2.49 -2.84
C PRO A 136 2.41 -2.08 -1.42
N MET A 137 1.47 -2.85 -0.84
CA MET A 137 0.95 -2.60 0.51
C MET A 137 1.65 -3.45 1.56
N LEU A 138 2.04 -4.65 1.16
CA LEU A 138 2.59 -5.66 2.04
C LEU A 138 3.64 -6.48 1.35
N GLU A 139 4.62 -6.93 2.12
CA GLU A 139 5.51 -8.01 1.76
C GLU A 139 5.40 -9.13 2.80
N ILE A 140 5.44 -10.35 2.31
CA ILE A 140 5.41 -11.56 3.13
C ILE A 140 6.60 -12.41 2.72
N SER A 141 7.37 -12.86 3.69
CA SER A 141 8.48 -13.78 3.51
C SER A 141 8.39 -14.94 4.49
N ALA A 142 8.79 -16.12 4.02
CA ALA A 142 8.96 -17.31 4.85
C ALA A 142 10.39 -17.81 4.68
N TYR A 143 11.13 -17.93 5.77
CA TYR A 143 12.53 -18.34 5.76
C TYR A 143 12.87 -19.20 6.98
N SER A 144 13.98 -19.89 6.90
CA SER A 144 14.62 -20.53 8.05
C SER A 144 16.02 -19.95 8.24
N THR A 145 16.44 -19.81 9.49
CA THR A 145 17.78 -19.30 9.81
C THR A 145 18.64 -20.46 10.29
N ASN A 146 19.84 -20.60 9.69
CA ASN A 146 20.80 -21.66 10.03
C ASN A 146 20.17 -23.06 9.99
N LEU A 147 19.56 -23.39 8.84
CA LEU A 147 18.90 -24.68 8.64
C LEU A 147 19.89 -25.83 8.83
N THR A 148 19.62 -26.70 9.78
CA THR A 148 20.41 -27.89 10.07
C THR A 148 19.75 -29.12 9.49
N ILE A 149 20.46 -29.83 8.61
CA ILE A 149 20.01 -31.09 8.03
C ILE A 149 20.80 -32.23 8.64
N PRO A 150 20.17 -33.11 9.44
CA PRO A 150 20.84 -34.26 10.00
C PRO A 150 21.13 -35.30 8.92
N LEU A 151 22.42 -35.63 8.74
CA LEU A 151 22.88 -36.62 7.75
C LEU A 151 23.12 -37.96 8.46
N LYS A 152 22.07 -38.80 8.58
CA LYS A 152 22.17 -40.15 9.09
C LYS A 152 22.12 -41.16 7.96
N PHE A 153 23.19 -41.90 7.75
CA PHE A 153 23.22 -42.99 6.77
C PHE A 153 23.33 -44.32 7.49
N SER A 154 22.38 -45.21 7.24
CA SER A 154 22.46 -46.60 7.67
C SER A 154 23.07 -47.42 6.54
N VAL A 155 24.31 -47.91 6.68
CA VAL A 155 24.95 -48.79 5.71
C VAL A 155 24.71 -50.23 6.14
N PRO A 156 24.08 -51.10 5.27
CA PRO A 156 23.85 -52.52 5.62
C PRO A 156 25.15 -53.28 5.79
N LEU A 157 25.85 -53.39 6.74
CA LEU A 157 27.05 -54.12 7.11
C LEU A 157 27.98 -53.36 8.08
N ILE A 158 27.87 -52.01 8.11
CA ILE A 158 28.78 -51.16 8.91
C ILE A 158 28.06 -50.50 10.09
N GLY A 159 26.70 -50.48 10.05
CA GLY A 159 25.91 -49.82 11.06
C GLY A 159 25.54 -48.36 10.73
N GLU A 160 25.10 -47.60 11.72
CA GLU A 160 24.85 -46.17 11.58
C GLU A 160 26.16 -45.40 11.55
N VAL A 161 26.35 -44.62 10.46
CA VAL A 161 27.49 -43.71 10.33
C VAL A 161 26.98 -42.30 10.67
N ASP A 162 27.36 -41.77 11.80
CA ASP A 162 27.09 -40.38 12.17
C ASP A 162 28.00 -39.46 11.38
N ILE A 163 27.44 -38.79 10.39
CA ILE A 163 28.09 -37.69 9.69
C ILE A 163 27.68 -36.40 10.41
N PRO A 164 28.62 -35.45 10.59
CA PRO A 164 28.25 -34.16 11.19
C PRO A 164 27.08 -33.50 10.45
N ASP A 165 26.11 -33.00 11.20
CA ASP A 165 24.95 -32.31 10.63
C ASP A 165 25.37 -31.17 9.70
N LYS A 166 24.76 -31.07 8.52
CA LYS A 166 25.03 -29.95 7.63
C LYS A 166 24.21 -28.74 8.05
N VAL A 167 24.90 -27.65 8.40
CA VAL A 167 24.30 -26.37 8.70
C VAL A 167 24.44 -25.45 7.48
N PHE A 168 23.31 -24.95 6.99
CA PHE A 168 23.28 -23.91 5.97
C PHE A 168 23.24 -22.55 6.67
N GLU A 169 24.34 -21.82 6.59
CA GLU A 169 24.48 -20.54 7.29
C GLU A 169 23.56 -19.46 6.72
N GLY A 170 23.11 -18.55 7.61
CA GLY A 170 22.27 -17.42 7.25
C GLY A 170 20.81 -17.79 7.01
N ARG A 171 20.11 -16.93 6.27
CA ARG A 171 18.69 -17.14 5.93
C ARG A 171 18.53 -17.95 4.66
N MET A 172 17.60 -18.88 4.66
CA MET A 172 17.12 -19.60 3.48
C MET A 172 15.65 -19.28 3.28
N TYR A 173 15.31 -18.67 2.15
CA TYR A 173 13.94 -18.26 1.85
C TYR A 173 13.18 -19.35 1.09
N TYR A 174 12.00 -19.69 1.60
CA TYR A 174 11.05 -20.58 0.94
C TYR A 174 10.06 -19.82 0.08
N TYR A 175 9.74 -18.59 0.51
CA TYR A 175 8.71 -17.80 -0.12
C TYR A 175 8.95 -16.30 0.13
N TYR A 176 8.75 -15.52 -0.91
CA TYR A 176 8.69 -14.07 -0.82
C TYR A 176 7.64 -13.53 -1.79
N GLN A 177 6.81 -12.61 -1.32
CA GLN A 177 5.86 -11.93 -2.18
C GLN A 177 5.59 -10.51 -1.66
N SER A 178 5.71 -9.54 -2.58
CA SER A 178 5.29 -8.16 -2.36
C SER A 178 4.18 -7.83 -3.37
N LYS A 179 3.02 -7.36 -2.91
CA LYS A 179 1.85 -7.13 -3.76
C LYS A 179 1.14 -5.83 -3.43
N SER A 180 0.72 -5.12 -4.50
CA SER A 180 -0.27 -4.05 -4.46
C SER A 180 -1.69 -4.64 -4.56
N VAL A 181 -2.71 -3.79 -4.38
CA VAL A 181 -4.11 -4.22 -4.61
C VAL A 181 -4.32 -4.63 -6.06
N ILE A 182 -3.75 -3.88 -7.00
CA ILE A 182 -3.85 -4.20 -8.44
C ILE A 182 -3.16 -5.53 -8.76
N ASP A 183 -1.96 -5.76 -8.22
CA ASP A 183 -1.24 -7.03 -8.42
C ASP A 183 -2.02 -8.21 -7.85
N LEU A 184 -2.64 -8.03 -6.67
CA LEU A 184 -3.49 -9.07 -6.07
C LEU A 184 -4.70 -9.39 -6.94
N ILE A 185 -5.37 -8.35 -7.46
CA ILE A 185 -6.50 -8.54 -8.39
C ILE A 185 -6.06 -9.32 -9.64
N ASN A 186 -4.93 -8.95 -10.24
CA ASN A 186 -4.39 -9.64 -11.42
C ASN A 186 -4.10 -11.11 -11.14
N VAL A 187 -3.41 -11.42 -10.03
CA VAL A 187 -3.12 -12.81 -9.62
C VAL A 187 -4.40 -13.61 -9.40
N LEU A 188 -5.43 -13.01 -8.81
CA LEU A 188 -6.72 -13.69 -8.61
C LEU A 188 -7.45 -13.97 -9.93
N PHE A 189 -7.32 -13.06 -10.92
CA PHE A 189 -7.84 -13.29 -12.28
C PHE A 189 -7.09 -14.43 -12.98
N GLU A 190 -5.77 -14.46 -12.90
CA GLU A 190 -4.93 -15.54 -13.46
C GLU A 190 -5.27 -16.90 -12.85
N ASN A 191 -5.50 -16.94 -11.54
CA ASN A 191 -5.91 -18.13 -10.79
C ASN A 191 -7.40 -18.48 -10.96
N LYS A 192 -8.15 -17.81 -11.86
CA LYS A 192 -9.57 -18.02 -12.15
C LYS A 192 -10.52 -17.79 -10.96
N ASN A 193 -10.05 -17.11 -9.91
CA ASN A 193 -10.85 -16.72 -8.74
C ASN A 193 -11.61 -15.42 -8.97
N TYR A 194 -12.43 -15.38 -10.03
CA TYR A 194 -13.10 -14.16 -10.51
C TYR A 194 -13.98 -13.49 -9.47
N VAL A 195 -14.71 -14.25 -8.66
CA VAL A 195 -15.64 -13.69 -7.65
C VAL A 195 -14.88 -12.86 -6.62
N VAL A 196 -13.75 -13.36 -6.13
CA VAL A 196 -12.91 -12.65 -5.15
C VAL A 196 -12.23 -11.46 -5.80
N ALA A 197 -11.68 -11.62 -7.02
CA ALA A 197 -11.03 -10.55 -7.77
C ALA A 197 -11.97 -9.37 -8.01
N VAL A 198 -13.19 -9.63 -8.52
CA VAL A 198 -14.22 -8.61 -8.78
C VAL A 198 -14.68 -7.97 -7.47
N SER A 199 -14.83 -8.73 -6.39
CA SER A 199 -15.20 -8.18 -5.07
C SER A 199 -14.15 -7.20 -4.56
N ILE A 200 -12.87 -7.56 -4.60
CA ILE A 200 -11.77 -6.67 -4.17
C ILE A 200 -11.72 -5.43 -5.06
N PHE A 201 -11.81 -5.58 -6.39
CA PHE A 201 -11.86 -4.45 -7.31
C PHE A 201 -13.02 -3.49 -7.00
N CYS A 202 -14.22 -4.02 -6.83
CA CYS A 202 -15.40 -3.22 -6.53
C CYS A 202 -15.25 -2.44 -5.22
N PHE A 203 -14.82 -3.10 -4.14
CA PHE A 203 -14.77 -2.47 -2.81
C PHE A 203 -13.55 -1.58 -2.60
N SER A 204 -12.40 -1.96 -3.14
CA SER A 204 -11.15 -1.21 -2.90
C SER A 204 -10.87 -0.12 -3.95
N VAL A 205 -11.48 -0.20 -5.14
CA VAL A 205 -11.23 0.76 -6.22
C VAL A 205 -12.51 1.47 -6.65
N LEU A 206 -13.53 0.71 -7.10
CA LEU A 206 -14.71 1.28 -7.75
C LEU A 206 -15.57 2.08 -6.77
N VAL A 207 -15.95 1.52 -5.65
CA VAL A 207 -16.80 2.18 -4.63
C VAL A 207 -16.12 3.44 -4.06
N PRO A 208 -14.82 3.40 -3.65
CA PRO A 208 -14.08 4.57 -3.25
C PRO A 208 -14.07 5.69 -4.30
N PHE A 209 -13.78 5.35 -5.54
CA PHE A 209 -13.75 6.31 -6.64
C PHE A 209 -15.12 6.96 -6.90
N ILE A 210 -16.19 6.16 -6.94
CA ILE A 210 -17.56 6.66 -7.10
C ILE A 210 -17.94 7.59 -5.95
N LYS A 211 -17.59 7.22 -4.70
CA LYS A 211 -17.85 8.04 -3.51
C LYS A 211 -17.20 9.41 -3.63
N LEU A 212 -15.90 9.47 -3.95
CA LEU A 212 -15.16 10.72 -4.09
C LEU A 212 -15.75 11.58 -5.23
N THR A 213 -16.08 10.98 -6.37
CA THR A 213 -16.67 11.67 -7.51
C THR A 213 -18.04 12.26 -7.16
N LEU A 214 -18.91 11.48 -6.51
CA LEU A 214 -20.21 11.98 -6.05
C LEU A 214 -20.04 13.10 -5.01
N SER A 215 -19.04 13.01 -4.15
CA SER A 215 -18.73 14.05 -3.16
C SER A 215 -18.33 15.38 -3.82
N VAL A 216 -17.52 15.33 -4.88
CA VAL A 216 -17.17 16.50 -5.69
C VAL A 216 -18.41 17.10 -6.34
N LEU A 217 -19.25 16.26 -6.98
CA LEU A 217 -20.47 16.71 -7.65
C LEU A 217 -21.45 17.39 -6.67
N LEU A 218 -21.60 16.87 -5.46
CA LEU A 218 -22.43 17.50 -4.42
C LEU A 218 -21.93 18.87 -4.02
N LEU A 219 -20.61 19.06 -3.93
CA LEU A 219 -20.02 20.34 -3.54
C LEU A 219 -20.05 21.38 -4.66
N LEU A 220 -19.89 20.97 -5.92
CA LEU A 220 -19.80 21.89 -7.07
C LEU A 220 -21.16 22.21 -7.69
N SER A 221 -22.07 21.26 -7.78
CA SER A 221 -23.30 21.39 -8.57
C SER A 221 -24.55 21.57 -7.68
N GLN A 222 -25.27 22.67 -7.88
CA GLN A 222 -26.51 22.95 -7.15
C GLN A 222 -27.62 21.92 -7.39
N PRO A 223 -27.93 21.48 -8.66
CA PRO A 223 -29.01 20.54 -8.90
C PRO A 223 -28.76 19.18 -8.23
N PHE A 224 -27.51 18.73 -8.10
CA PHE A 224 -27.19 17.50 -7.39
C PHE A 224 -27.34 17.65 -5.87
N ARG A 225 -27.05 18.83 -5.32
CA ARG A 225 -27.20 19.13 -3.90
C ARG A 225 -28.67 19.08 -3.45
N ASP A 226 -29.61 19.50 -4.28
CA ASP A 226 -31.04 19.51 -3.96
C ASP A 226 -31.72 18.15 -4.19
N SER A 227 -31.03 17.20 -4.86
CA SER A 227 -31.53 15.85 -5.09
C SER A 227 -31.52 15.00 -3.83
N ARG A 228 -32.73 14.59 -3.36
CA ARG A 228 -32.90 13.65 -2.23
C ARG A 228 -32.20 12.31 -2.47
N PHE A 229 -32.14 11.87 -3.74
CA PHE A 229 -31.48 10.63 -4.12
C PHE A 229 -29.99 10.69 -3.86
N VAL A 230 -29.31 11.77 -4.28
CA VAL A 230 -27.85 11.93 -4.11
C VAL A 230 -27.48 12.07 -2.64
N LYS A 231 -28.24 12.86 -1.86
CA LYS A 231 -28.04 12.96 -0.39
C LYS A 231 -28.16 11.60 0.31
N LYS A 232 -29.18 10.81 -0.05
CA LYS A 232 -29.42 9.48 0.51
C LYS A 232 -28.33 8.47 0.08
N THR A 233 -27.87 8.58 -1.17
CA THR A 233 -26.82 7.71 -1.73
C THR A 233 -25.48 7.98 -1.06
N VAL A 234 -25.05 9.24 -0.93
CA VAL A 234 -23.81 9.61 -0.24
C VAL A 234 -23.84 9.21 1.24
N GLY A 235 -24.99 9.38 1.92
CA GLY A 235 -25.14 8.92 3.31
C GLY A 235 -25.10 7.39 3.46
N ARG A 236 -25.58 6.63 2.47
CA ARG A 236 -25.49 5.17 2.43
C ARG A 236 -24.08 4.71 2.09
N ILE A 237 -23.47 5.26 1.03
CA ILE A 237 -22.09 4.96 0.63
C ILE A 237 -21.13 5.35 1.76
N GLY A 238 -21.41 6.40 2.53
CA GLY A 238 -20.66 6.73 3.74
C GLY A 238 -20.65 5.61 4.79
N LYS A 239 -21.75 4.87 4.93
CA LYS A 239 -21.82 3.68 5.79
C LYS A 239 -21.09 2.46 5.19
N TRP A 240 -21.07 2.34 3.87
CA TRP A 240 -20.34 1.29 3.15
C TRP A 240 -18.84 1.57 3.09
N SER A 241 -18.41 2.80 3.36
CA SER A 241 -16.98 3.16 3.51
C SER A 241 -16.30 2.44 4.69
N MET A 242 -17.05 1.81 5.58
CA MET A 242 -16.48 0.91 6.60
C MET A 242 -15.95 -0.41 6.00
N ALA A 243 -16.32 -0.73 4.76
CA ALA A 243 -15.75 -1.88 4.05
C ALA A 243 -14.24 -1.72 3.79
N ASP A 244 -13.77 -0.48 3.59
CA ASP A 244 -12.34 -0.18 3.43
C ASP A 244 -11.57 -0.53 4.71
N VAL A 245 -12.13 -0.20 5.88
CA VAL A 245 -11.56 -0.56 7.19
C VAL A 245 -11.59 -2.07 7.40
N PHE A 246 -12.65 -2.74 6.93
CA PHE A 246 -12.76 -4.20 7.02
C PHE A 246 -11.71 -4.90 6.15
N VAL A 247 -11.46 -4.41 4.93
CA VAL A 247 -10.41 -4.94 4.05
C VAL A 247 -9.03 -4.78 4.70
N VAL A 248 -8.72 -3.60 5.25
CA VAL A 248 -7.46 -3.36 5.98
C VAL A 248 -7.37 -4.25 7.22
N ALA A 249 -8.45 -4.39 7.99
CA ALA A 249 -8.49 -5.25 9.18
C ALA A 249 -8.31 -6.73 8.83
N THR A 250 -8.95 -7.22 7.76
CA THR A 250 -8.79 -8.59 7.26
C THR A 250 -7.36 -8.84 6.81
N PHE A 251 -6.76 -7.85 6.16
CA PHE A 251 -5.37 -7.90 5.71
C PHE A 251 -4.40 -7.95 6.89
N LEU A 252 -4.60 -7.12 7.92
CA LEU A 252 -3.80 -7.14 9.15
C LEU A 252 -4.01 -8.44 9.93
N SER A 253 -5.23 -8.99 9.97
CA SER A 253 -5.51 -10.31 10.56
C SER A 253 -4.74 -11.42 9.85
N TYR A 254 -4.71 -11.42 8.52
CA TYR A 254 -3.94 -12.38 7.73
C TYR A 254 -2.44 -12.32 8.09
N LEU A 255 -1.91 -11.13 8.32
CA LEU A 255 -0.53 -10.93 8.77
C LEU A 255 -0.27 -11.48 10.18
N SER A 256 -1.25 -11.40 11.08
CA SER A 256 -1.13 -11.93 12.43
C SER A 256 -1.06 -13.46 12.48
N PHE A 257 -1.70 -14.15 11.52
CA PHE A 257 -1.66 -15.61 11.42
C PHE A 257 -0.32 -16.16 10.94
N SER A 258 0.54 -15.32 10.37
CA SER A 258 1.83 -15.75 9.82
C SER A 258 2.89 -16.11 10.88
N ASN A 259 2.66 -15.82 12.16
CA ASN A 259 3.57 -16.13 13.27
C ASN A 259 3.35 -17.52 13.89
N MET A 260 2.95 -18.52 13.11
CA MET A 260 2.82 -19.88 13.65
C MET A 260 4.17 -20.61 13.62
N ASN A 261 4.73 -20.85 14.79
CA ASN A 261 5.96 -21.61 15.04
C ASN A 261 5.90 -23.04 14.49
N SER A 262 6.33 -23.25 13.26
CA SER A 262 6.50 -24.58 12.64
C SER A 262 7.96 -24.85 12.19
N GLY A 263 8.95 -24.17 12.79
CA GLY A 263 10.35 -24.26 12.34
C GLY A 263 10.69 -23.39 11.13
N ILE A 264 9.69 -22.71 10.56
CA ILE A 264 9.83 -21.72 9.51
C ILE A 264 9.42 -20.37 10.08
N ASP A 265 10.33 -19.41 10.02
CA ASP A 265 10.05 -18.03 10.42
C ASP A 265 9.25 -17.36 9.31
N THR A 266 8.12 -16.75 9.65
CA THR A 266 7.33 -15.98 8.71
C THR A 266 7.36 -14.52 9.13
N GLU A 267 7.78 -13.65 8.21
CA GLU A 267 7.86 -12.22 8.42
C GLU A 267 6.91 -11.51 7.46
N ALA A 268 6.12 -10.59 7.99
CA ALA A 268 5.21 -9.77 7.20
C ALA A 268 5.44 -8.30 7.53
N ASN A 269 5.79 -7.52 6.50
CA ASN A 269 6.09 -6.10 6.66
C ASN A 269 5.08 -5.24 5.89
N THR A 270 4.70 -4.12 6.50
CA THR A 270 3.83 -3.12 5.87
C THR A 270 4.65 -2.18 5.00
N LEU A 271 4.21 -1.97 3.77
CA LEU A 271 4.84 -1.07 2.81
C LEU A 271 4.07 0.24 2.67
N VAL A 272 4.65 1.17 1.92
CA VAL A 272 4.17 2.55 1.78
C VAL A 272 2.74 2.61 1.23
N GLY A 273 2.36 1.71 0.32
CA GLY A 273 1.01 1.64 -0.24
C GLY A 273 -0.09 1.52 0.81
N LEU A 274 0.14 0.74 1.89
CA LEU A 274 -0.83 0.59 2.97
C LEU A 274 -1.09 1.92 3.71
N TYR A 275 -0.04 2.70 3.97
CA TYR A 275 -0.18 3.98 4.65
C TYR A 275 -0.93 5.00 3.81
N PHE A 276 -0.72 5.03 2.49
CA PHE A 276 -1.49 5.88 1.59
C PHE A 276 -2.96 5.46 1.51
N PHE A 277 -3.23 4.16 1.47
CA PHE A 277 -4.60 3.66 1.49
C PHE A 277 -5.32 3.98 2.81
N LEU A 278 -4.64 3.82 3.94
CA LEU A 278 -5.15 4.22 5.25
C LEU A 278 -5.42 5.72 5.33
N ALA A 279 -4.50 6.55 4.82
CA ALA A 279 -4.69 7.99 4.73
C ALA A 279 -5.92 8.35 3.88
N TYR A 280 -6.13 7.68 2.74
CA TYR A 280 -7.36 7.80 1.95
C TYR A 280 -8.60 7.50 2.81
N CYS A 281 -8.64 6.39 3.55
CA CYS A 281 -9.79 6.02 4.39
C CYS A 281 -10.13 7.12 5.40
N ILE A 282 -9.13 7.64 6.11
CA ILE A 282 -9.30 8.72 7.11
C ILE A 282 -9.81 10.01 6.43
N LEU A 283 -9.18 10.42 5.33
CA LEU A 283 -9.57 11.63 4.60
C LEU A 283 -10.97 11.51 3.98
N SER A 284 -11.35 10.32 3.52
CA SER A 284 -12.67 10.01 3.00
C SER A 284 -13.76 10.16 4.05
N ILE A 285 -13.50 9.76 5.30
CA ILE A 285 -14.41 9.98 6.45
C ILE A 285 -14.50 11.47 6.76
N ALA A 286 -13.35 12.14 6.87
CA ALA A 286 -13.31 13.58 7.15
C ALA A 286 -14.03 14.40 6.07
N SER A 287 -13.86 14.06 4.79
CA SER A 287 -14.54 14.73 3.68
C SER A 287 -16.07 14.67 3.81
N SER A 288 -16.61 13.55 4.27
CA SER A 288 -18.05 13.36 4.46
C SER A 288 -18.60 14.32 5.53
N GLN A 289 -17.85 14.58 6.60
CA GLN A 289 -18.22 15.55 7.65
C GLN A 289 -18.22 16.99 7.10
N PHE A 290 -17.20 17.37 6.33
CA PHE A 290 -17.16 18.70 5.70
C PHE A 290 -18.29 18.91 4.70
N ILE A 291 -18.70 17.90 3.98
CA ILE A 291 -19.86 17.95 3.06
C ILE A 291 -21.14 18.21 3.87
N GLU A 292 -21.35 17.50 4.96
CA GLU A 292 -22.52 17.67 5.81
C GLU A 292 -22.60 19.09 6.37
N LEU A 293 -21.49 19.63 6.89
CA LEU A 293 -21.40 21.00 7.38
C LEU A 293 -21.65 22.04 6.28
N ALA A 294 -21.12 21.82 5.07
CA ALA A 294 -21.32 22.70 3.93
C ALA A 294 -22.79 22.72 3.46
N VAL A 295 -23.48 21.59 3.53
CA VAL A 295 -24.91 21.48 3.18
C VAL A 295 -25.77 22.16 4.24
N LYS A 296 -25.56 21.89 5.54
CA LYS A 296 -26.32 22.51 6.64
C LYS A 296 -26.21 24.06 6.62
N LYS A 297 -24.99 24.57 6.41
CA LYS A 297 -24.79 26.03 6.33
C LYS A 297 -25.40 26.66 5.07
N GLY A 298 -25.52 25.90 3.98
CA GLY A 298 -26.20 26.34 2.76
C GLY A 298 -27.73 26.34 2.87
N GLU A 299 -28.32 25.51 3.73
CA GLU A 299 -29.75 25.46 4.00
C GLU A 299 -30.19 26.54 5.01
N GLY A 300 -29.32 26.91 5.96
CA GLY A 300 -29.60 28.00 6.95
C GLY A 300 -29.53 29.42 6.38
N LEU A 301 -29.16 29.61 5.13
CA LEU A 301 -29.09 30.89 4.42
C LEU A 301 -30.19 31.09 3.38
N LYS A 302 -31.19 30.22 3.32
CA LYS A 302 -32.41 30.48 2.53
C LYS A 302 -33.37 31.31 3.39
N PRO A 303 -33.74 32.53 2.92
CA PRO A 303 -34.77 33.36 3.56
C PRO A 303 -36.10 32.64 3.57
#